data_cb3b0d486c55f7668a0b357dff5c15f9
#
_entry.id   cb3b0d486c55f7668a0b357dff5c15f9
#
_cell.length_a   1.000
_cell.length_b   1.000
_cell.length_c   1.000
_cell.angle_alpha   90.00
_cell.angle_beta   90.00
_cell.angle_gamma   90.00
#
_symmetry.space_group_name_H-M   'P 1'
#
loop_
_entity.id
_entity.type
_entity.pdbx_description
1 polymer ?
#
loop_
_entity_poly.entity_id
_entity_poly.type
_entity_poly.pdbx_seq_one_letter_code
_entity_poly.pdbx_strand_id
1 'polypeptide(L)'
;PIYKDDISNISVKYSLSNTEIIIGEGNILDDPKFSDIENYNLELMPNSACIDAGDPSSPLDDDGTISDIGAYYTYSPLDYPFDIPQYLADHIKINELLAINSTINQDEFGEFDDWVEIHNSSIDSMDLSNCFLSDDTTNLTKWKFPDSASIISPESHLLIWCDNNVEQGPLHANFKLSSSGETLILSKNNGFTIIDKIIFGLQSSD
;
A
#
# COMPACT_ATOMS: atom_id res chain seq x y z
N PRO A 1 -15.75 -9.17 -27.82
CA PRO A 1 -15.79 -9.05 -29.28
C PRO A 1 -16.66 -7.85 -29.66
N ILE A 2 -16.04 -6.90 -30.35
CA ILE A 2 -16.74 -5.74 -30.93
C ILE A 2 -17.37 -6.22 -32.22
N TYR A 3 -18.70 -6.21 -32.29
CA TYR A 3 -19.40 -6.49 -33.53
C TYR A 3 -19.41 -5.24 -34.41
N LYS A 4 -18.81 -5.36 -35.59
CA LYS A 4 -18.82 -4.33 -36.63
C LYS A 4 -20.00 -4.61 -37.57
N ASP A 5 -20.98 -3.73 -37.64
CA ASP A 5 -21.87 -3.69 -38.79
C ASP A 5 -21.27 -2.84 -39.92
N ASP A 6 -21.67 -3.08 -41.14
CA ASP A 6 -21.01 -2.51 -42.35
C ASP A 6 -21.17 -0.99 -42.51
N ILE A 7 -21.69 -0.27 -41.50
CA ILE A 7 -22.06 1.16 -41.62
C ILE A 7 -21.39 2.04 -40.57
N SER A 8 -20.74 1.46 -39.53
CA SER A 8 -20.14 2.23 -38.42
C SER A 8 -18.62 2.30 -38.53
N ASN A 9 -18.08 3.48 -38.72
CA ASN A 9 -16.66 3.71 -38.49
C ASN A 9 -16.41 3.81 -36.97
N ILE A 10 -15.87 2.77 -36.38
CA ILE A 10 -15.40 2.81 -34.99
C ILE A 10 -13.99 3.38 -34.98
N SER A 11 -13.80 4.49 -34.32
CA SER A 11 -12.48 5.06 -34.02
C SER A 11 -12.13 4.74 -32.56
N VAL A 12 -11.02 4.06 -32.35
CA VAL A 12 -10.46 3.80 -31.02
C VAL A 12 -9.21 4.64 -30.88
N LYS A 13 -9.14 5.44 -29.81
CA LYS A 13 -8.01 6.31 -29.49
C LYS A 13 -7.64 6.15 -28.01
N TYR A 14 -6.39 6.46 -27.68
CA TYR A 14 -5.88 6.49 -26.32
C TYR A 14 -6.29 5.24 -25.52
N SER A 15 -6.02 4.08 -26.11
CA SER A 15 -6.38 2.79 -25.55
C SER A 15 -5.19 1.84 -25.59
N LEU A 16 -5.11 0.93 -24.62
CA LEU A 16 -4.08 -0.09 -24.59
C LEU A 16 -4.64 -1.46 -24.99
N SER A 17 -3.87 -2.19 -25.79
CA SER A 17 -4.06 -3.61 -26.06
C SER A 17 -2.77 -4.36 -25.74
N ASN A 18 -2.89 -5.55 -25.14
CA ASN A 18 -1.75 -6.44 -24.88
C ASN A 18 -1.63 -7.59 -25.89
N THR A 19 -2.46 -7.62 -26.92
CA THR A 19 -2.51 -8.73 -27.88
C THR A 19 -2.29 -8.31 -29.32
N GLU A 20 -2.80 -7.15 -29.72
CA GLU A 20 -2.74 -6.69 -31.12
C GLU A 20 -2.69 -5.15 -31.21
N ILE A 21 -2.13 -4.64 -32.31
CA ILE A 21 -2.10 -3.20 -32.59
C ILE A 21 -3.51 -2.72 -32.93
N ILE A 22 -4.03 -1.78 -32.15
CA ILE A 22 -5.25 -1.04 -32.48
C ILE A 22 -4.84 0.23 -33.24
N ILE A 23 -5.30 0.37 -34.50
CA ILE A 23 -5.00 1.58 -35.29
C ILE A 23 -5.81 2.75 -34.76
N GLY A 24 -5.14 3.83 -34.41
CA GLY A 24 -5.71 5.06 -33.89
C GLY A 24 -4.68 5.89 -33.16
N GLU A 25 -5.03 7.14 -32.92
CA GLU A 25 -4.18 8.10 -32.22
C GLU A 25 -4.02 7.71 -30.75
N GLY A 26 -2.80 7.71 -30.23
CA GLY A 26 -2.51 7.47 -28.82
C GLY A 26 -2.71 6.02 -28.34
N ASN A 27 -3.00 5.08 -29.25
CA ASN A 27 -3.14 3.67 -28.86
C ASN A 27 -1.78 3.02 -28.61
N ILE A 28 -1.71 2.18 -27.58
CA ILE A 28 -0.50 1.50 -27.11
C ILE A 28 -0.66 -0.02 -27.24
N LEU A 29 0.41 -0.70 -27.69
CA LEU A 29 0.53 -2.15 -27.61
C LEU A 29 1.58 -2.49 -26.53
N ASP A 30 1.14 -2.80 -25.34
CA ASP A 30 2.00 -3.17 -24.20
C ASP A 30 1.18 -3.94 -23.15
N ASP A 31 1.83 -4.39 -22.10
CA ASP A 31 1.20 -4.90 -20.88
C ASP A 31 0.77 -3.69 -20.02
N PRO A 32 -0.50 -3.58 -19.62
CA PRO A 32 -0.95 -2.49 -18.75
C PRO A 32 -0.29 -2.51 -17.38
N LYS A 33 0.29 -3.64 -16.97
CA LYS A 33 0.96 -3.82 -15.67
C LYS A 33 0.06 -3.44 -14.50
N PHE A 34 -1.07 -4.11 -14.40
CA PHE A 34 -1.92 -3.98 -13.22
C PHE A 34 -1.24 -4.55 -11.97
N SER A 35 -1.49 -3.96 -10.82
CA SER A 35 -0.90 -4.36 -9.54
C SER A 35 -1.25 -5.79 -9.14
N ASP A 36 -2.53 -6.19 -9.31
CA ASP A 36 -2.97 -7.57 -9.01
C ASP A 36 -4.27 -7.90 -9.76
N ILE A 37 -4.14 -8.36 -10.99
CA ILE A 37 -5.29 -8.69 -11.85
C ILE A 37 -6.09 -9.89 -11.33
N GLU A 38 -5.46 -10.80 -10.58
CA GLU A 38 -6.14 -12.00 -10.07
C GLU A 38 -7.14 -11.64 -8.97
N ASN A 39 -6.85 -10.59 -8.21
CA ASN A 39 -7.73 -10.06 -7.18
C ASN A 39 -8.49 -8.79 -7.62
N TYR A 40 -8.62 -8.57 -8.93
CA TYR A 40 -9.31 -7.41 -9.52
C TYR A 40 -8.74 -6.04 -9.12
N ASN A 41 -7.49 -5.98 -8.66
CA ASN A 41 -6.80 -4.73 -8.49
C ASN A 41 -6.23 -4.27 -9.84
N LEU A 42 -6.95 -3.32 -10.47
CA LEU A 42 -6.63 -2.76 -11.78
C LEU A 42 -5.85 -1.44 -11.68
N GLU A 43 -5.28 -1.13 -10.52
CA GLU A 43 -4.32 -0.03 -10.39
C GLU A 43 -3.08 -0.30 -11.23
N LEU A 44 -2.54 0.74 -11.85
CA LEU A 44 -1.34 0.63 -12.67
C LEU A 44 -0.09 0.57 -11.79
N MET A 45 0.86 -0.29 -12.13
CA MET A 45 2.20 -0.22 -11.52
C MET A 45 2.96 1.01 -12.04
N PRO A 46 3.91 1.59 -11.28
CA PRO A 46 4.62 2.84 -11.63
C PRO A 46 5.39 2.80 -12.95
N ASN A 47 5.64 1.63 -13.50
CA ASN A 47 6.30 1.43 -14.78
C ASN A 47 5.33 1.02 -15.89
N SER A 48 4.03 1.27 -15.72
CA SER A 48 3.04 1.06 -16.75
C SER A 48 3.18 2.10 -17.86
N ALA A 49 3.05 1.65 -19.11
CA ALA A 49 2.98 2.54 -20.26
C ALA A 49 1.63 3.30 -20.37
N CYS A 50 0.67 2.97 -19.52
CA CYS A 50 -0.64 3.63 -19.46
C CYS A 50 -0.60 4.94 -18.68
N ILE A 51 0.43 5.17 -17.84
CA ILE A 51 0.57 6.39 -17.03
C ILE A 51 0.82 7.58 -17.96
N ASP A 52 0.11 8.69 -17.75
CA ASP A 52 0.19 9.94 -18.53
C ASP A 52 -0.06 9.75 -20.04
N ALA A 53 -0.73 8.68 -20.45
CA ALA A 53 -0.87 8.29 -21.85
C ALA A 53 -2.29 8.45 -22.42
N GLY A 54 -3.21 9.03 -21.67
CA GLY A 54 -4.58 9.30 -22.07
C GLY A 54 -4.72 10.45 -23.07
N ASP A 55 -5.96 10.85 -23.37
CA ASP A 55 -6.23 11.94 -24.32
C ASP A 55 -5.75 13.29 -23.74
N PRO A 56 -4.73 13.94 -24.33
CA PRO A 56 -4.22 15.21 -23.82
C PRO A 56 -5.22 16.38 -23.91
N SER A 57 -6.37 16.18 -24.55
CA SER A 57 -7.48 17.15 -24.57
C SER A 57 -8.49 16.93 -23.43
N SER A 58 -8.38 15.82 -22.71
CA SER A 58 -9.17 15.55 -21.50
C SER A 58 -8.71 16.42 -20.34
N PRO A 59 -9.54 16.61 -19.29
CA PRO A 59 -9.06 17.17 -18.03
C PRO A 59 -7.84 16.43 -17.53
N LEU A 60 -6.91 17.17 -16.94
CA LEU A 60 -5.76 16.56 -16.27
C LEU A 60 -6.22 15.74 -15.04
N ASP A 61 -5.43 14.77 -14.67
CA ASP A 61 -5.59 14.05 -13.41
C ASP A 61 -5.36 14.97 -12.19
N ASP A 62 -5.73 14.49 -11.01
CA ASP A 62 -5.63 15.29 -9.78
C ASP A 62 -4.18 15.65 -9.40
N ASP A 63 -3.19 14.93 -9.93
CA ASP A 63 -1.77 15.25 -9.79
C ASP A 63 -1.28 16.32 -10.80
N GLY A 64 -2.16 16.75 -11.73
CA GLY A 64 -1.87 17.77 -12.72
C GLY A 64 -1.21 17.26 -14.00
N THR A 65 -1.10 15.97 -14.19
CA THR A 65 -0.58 15.33 -15.41
C THR A 65 -1.67 14.97 -16.41
N ILE A 66 -1.30 14.42 -17.58
CA ILE A 66 -2.25 13.88 -18.55
C ILE A 66 -2.88 12.63 -17.94
N SER A 67 -4.19 12.45 -18.14
CA SER A 67 -4.92 11.29 -17.61
C SER A 67 -4.30 9.96 -18.04
N ASP A 68 -4.36 8.98 -17.16
CA ASP A 68 -3.92 7.62 -17.44
C ASP A 68 -4.87 6.89 -18.39
N ILE A 69 -4.36 5.94 -19.17
CA ILE A 69 -5.21 4.98 -19.88
C ILE A 69 -5.65 3.91 -18.89
N GLY A 70 -6.91 3.93 -18.48
CA GLY A 70 -7.48 2.95 -17.56
C GLY A 70 -8.64 3.50 -16.75
N ALA A 71 -9.12 2.70 -15.79
CA ALA A 71 -10.21 3.07 -14.90
C ALA A 71 -9.74 3.80 -13.63
N TYR A 72 -8.46 3.65 -13.32
CA TYR A 72 -7.83 4.24 -12.14
C TYR A 72 -6.54 4.93 -12.59
N TYR A 73 -6.30 6.13 -12.11
CA TYR A 73 -5.05 6.84 -12.32
C TYR A 73 -4.06 6.51 -11.21
N THR A 74 -2.76 6.57 -11.55
CA THR A 74 -1.70 6.34 -10.57
C THR A 74 -1.25 7.66 -9.96
N TYR A 75 -1.11 7.65 -8.65
CA TYR A 75 -0.46 8.76 -7.94
C TYR A 75 1.04 8.51 -7.79
N SER A 76 1.81 9.59 -7.89
CA SER A 76 3.16 9.56 -7.34
C SER A 76 3.08 9.30 -5.83
N PRO A 77 3.91 8.40 -5.27
CA PRO A 77 3.93 8.15 -3.82
C PRO A 77 4.20 9.39 -2.96
N LEU A 78 4.61 10.50 -3.61
CA LEU A 78 4.93 11.76 -2.94
C LEU A 78 3.76 12.75 -2.88
N ASP A 79 2.71 12.58 -3.70
CA ASP A 79 1.68 13.60 -3.93
C ASP A 79 0.28 13.26 -3.41
N TYR A 80 0.10 12.11 -2.77
CA TYR A 80 -1.07 11.78 -1.96
C TYR A 80 -2.36 12.62 -2.18
N PRO A 81 -3.60 12.15 -2.14
CA PRO A 81 -4.22 10.95 -1.55
C PRO A 81 -5.40 10.39 -2.38
N PHE A 82 -5.48 9.13 -2.68
CA PHE A 82 -6.74 8.38 -2.94
C PHE A 82 -6.36 7.03 -3.58
N ASP A 83 -6.74 5.98 -3.17
CA ASP A 83 -7.71 5.09 -2.64
C ASP A 83 -7.09 3.96 -1.81
N ILE A 84 -6.73 4.28 -0.63
CA ILE A 84 -7.03 3.31 0.41
C ILE A 84 -8.54 3.22 0.33
N PRO A 85 -9.20 2.07 0.44
CA PRO A 85 -10.55 2.14 0.92
C PRO A 85 -10.48 3.09 2.12
N GLN A 86 -11.05 4.28 2.00
CA GLN A 86 -11.00 5.36 3.02
C GLN A 86 -11.26 4.76 4.40
N TYR A 87 -12.04 3.67 4.39
CA TYR A 87 -12.37 2.83 5.51
C TYR A 87 -11.14 2.21 6.21
N LEU A 88 -10.13 1.69 5.48
CA LEU A 88 -8.94 1.11 6.12
C LEU A 88 -8.09 2.21 6.79
N ALA A 89 -7.85 3.31 6.09
CA ALA A 89 -7.07 4.43 6.64
C ALA A 89 -7.79 5.17 7.76
N ASP A 90 -9.13 5.18 7.75
CA ASP A 90 -9.91 5.78 8.82
C ASP A 90 -9.87 4.96 10.11
N HIS A 91 -9.75 3.64 9.99
CA HIS A 91 -9.93 2.72 11.12
C HIS A 91 -8.67 1.97 11.56
N ILE A 92 -7.66 1.84 10.71
CA ILE A 92 -6.39 1.20 11.09
C ILE A 92 -5.34 2.26 11.39
N LYS A 93 -4.79 2.23 12.61
CA LYS A 93 -3.80 3.20 13.09
C LYS A 93 -2.65 2.53 13.81
N ILE A 94 -1.48 3.12 13.68
CA ILE A 94 -0.38 2.88 14.62
C ILE A 94 -0.79 3.56 15.93
N ASN A 95 -1.17 2.76 16.92
CA ASN A 95 -1.78 3.25 18.16
C ASN A 95 -0.76 3.59 19.23
N GLU A 96 0.18 2.68 19.44
CA GLU A 96 1.21 2.81 20.45
C GLU A 96 2.52 2.16 19.98
N LEU A 97 3.63 2.62 20.53
CA LEU A 97 4.94 2.00 20.34
C LEU A 97 5.81 2.17 21.58
N LEU A 98 6.75 1.25 21.75
CA LEU A 98 7.77 1.31 22.79
C LEU A 98 9.13 0.92 22.18
N ALA A 99 10.04 1.89 22.09
CA ALA A 99 11.36 1.74 21.47
C ALA A 99 12.50 1.47 22.50
N ILE A 100 12.20 1.36 23.77
CA ILE A 100 13.12 0.90 24.83
C ILE A 100 12.27 0.15 25.84
N ASN A 101 11.96 -1.09 25.57
CA ASN A 101 11.22 -1.95 26.47
C ASN A 101 12.21 -2.68 27.40
N SER A 102 12.00 -2.59 28.71
CA SER A 102 12.82 -3.26 29.71
C SER A 102 12.01 -4.00 30.78
N THR A 103 10.75 -3.64 30.96
CA THR A 103 9.91 -4.21 32.03
C THR A 103 8.45 -4.47 31.63
N ILE A 104 7.96 -3.91 30.52
CA ILE A 104 6.57 -4.03 30.09
C ILE A 104 6.46 -4.95 28.88
N ASN A 105 5.53 -5.89 28.91
CA ASN A 105 5.28 -6.85 27.83
C ASN A 105 6.52 -7.68 27.47
N GLN A 106 6.44 -8.95 27.70
CA GLN A 106 7.39 -9.93 27.18
C GLN A 106 6.78 -10.64 25.98
N ASP A 107 7.63 -10.99 25.04
CA ASP A 107 7.26 -11.88 23.96
C ASP A 107 7.06 -13.32 24.47
N GLU A 108 6.78 -14.26 23.57
CA GLU A 108 6.60 -15.67 23.86
C GLU A 108 7.89 -16.38 24.30
N PHE A 109 9.05 -15.73 24.14
CA PHE A 109 10.37 -16.22 24.58
C PHE A 109 10.78 -15.63 25.91
N GLY A 110 9.98 -14.68 26.46
CA GLY A 110 10.25 -14.01 27.73
C GLY A 110 11.24 -12.85 27.60
N GLU A 111 11.43 -12.34 26.39
CA GLU A 111 12.30 -11.20 26.09
C GLU A 111 11.53 -9.89 26.14
N PHE A 112 12.20 -8.81 26.49
CA PHE A 112 11.65 -7.45 26.49
C PHE A 112 12.14 -6.73 25.24
N ASP A 113 11.39 -6.86 24.18
CA ASP A 113 11.74 -6.24 22.89
C ASP A 113 10.90 -5.01 22.61
N ASP A 114 11.39 -4.16 21.72
CA ASP A 114 10.63 -3.04 21.20
C ASP A 114 9.37 -3.55 20.48
N TRP A 115 8.29 -2.78 20.54
CA TRP A 115 7.04 -3.21 19.93
C TRP A 115 6.22 -2.04 19.38
N VAL A 116 5.32 -2.37 18.48
CA VAL A 116 4.32 -1.49 17.88
C VAL A 116 2.96 -2.13 18.02
N GLU A 117 1.95 -1.36 18.38
CA GLU A 117 0.57 -1.77 18.43
C GLU A 117 -0.22 -1.11 17.30
N ILE A 118 -0.94 -1.92 16.54
CA ILE A 118 -1.89 -1.48 15.52
C ILE A 118 -3.31 -1.64 16.06
N HIS A 119 -4.11 -0.60 15.97
CA HIS A 119 -5.52 -0.60 16.39
C HIS A 119 -6.46 -0.63 15.20
N ASN A 120 -7.50 -1.45 15.30
CA ASN A 120 -8.66 -1.45 14.43
C ASN A 120 -9.85 -0.83 15.19
N SER A 121 -10.22 0.40 14.86
CA SER A 121 -11.36 1.11 15.46
C SER A 121 -12.69 0.86 14.73
N SER A 122 -12.73 -0.08 13.79
CA SER A 122 -13.95 -0.41 13.06
C SER A 122 -14.80 -1.46 13.74
N ILE A 123 -16.04 -1.59 13.30
CA ILE A 123 -16.96 -2.65 13.71
C ILE A 123 -16.74 -3.97 12.95
N ASP A 124 -15.82 -3.99 11.99
CA ASP A 124 -15.49 -5.15 11.15
C ASP A 124 -14.08 -5.63 11.43
N SER A 125 -13.82 -6.93 11.19
CA SER A 125 -12.46 -7.46 11.20
C SER A 125 -11.67 -6.94 9.99
N MET A 126 -10.41 -6.53 10.21
CA MET A 126 -9.52 -6.02 9.18
C MET A 126 -8.37 -6.98 8.92
N ASP A 127 -8.11 -7.29 7.66
CA ASP A 127 -6.99 -8.11 7.20
C ASP A 127 -5.85 -7.24 6.68
N LEU A 128 -4.69 -7.34 7.32
CA LEU A 128 -3.46 -6.63 6.96
C LEU A 128 -2.46 -7.47 6.17
N SER A 129 -2.83 -8.64 5.66
CA SER A 129 -1.91 -9.58 4.98
C SER A 129 -1.18 -8.98 3.77
N ASN A 130 -1.73 -7.94 3.14
CA ASN A 130 -1.09 -7.19 2.05
C ASN A 130 -0.56 -5.82 2.48
N CYS A 131 -0.37 -5.62 3.78
CA CYS A 131 0.19 -4.40 4.35
C CYS A 131 1.66 -4.62 4.73
N PHE A 132 2.34 -3.51 4.94
CA PHE A 132 3.77 -3.46 5.29
C PHE A 132 3.97 -2.47 6.43
N LEU A 133 4.93 -2.77 7.31
CA LEU A 133 5.42 -1.86 8.34
C LEU A 133 6.89 -1.55 8.07
N SER A 134 7.25 -0.28 8.16
CA SER A 134 8.62 0.17 7.88
C SER A 134 9.04 1.34 8.76
N ASP A 135 10.28 1.29 9.21
CA ASP A 135 11.04 2.36 9.85
C ASP A 135 11.90 3.16 8.84
N ASP A 136 11.84 2.78 7.55
CA ASP A 136 12.64 3.35 6.47
C ASP A 136 11.77 4.04 5.42
N THR A 137 11.84 5.36 5.33
CA THR A 137 11.07 6.16 4.38
C THR A 137 11.45 5.93 2.91
N THR A 138 12.58 5.25 2.65
CA THR A 138 13.04 4.88 1.30
C THR A 138 12.68 3.44 0.91
N ASN A 139 12.19 2.64 1.87
CA ASN A 139 11.77 1.25 1.67
C ASN A 139 10.46 0.98 2.42
N LEU A 140 9.33 1.35 1.85
CA LEU A 140 8.01 1.24 2.47
C LEU A 140 7.49 -0.20 2.60
N THR A 141 8.20 -1.18 2.04
CA THR A 141 7.85 -2.61 2.08
C THR A 141 8.82 -3.44 2.93
N LYS A 142 9.46 -2.83 3.93
CA LYS A 142 10.54 -3.45 4.70
C LYS A 142 10.14 -4.73 5.41
N TRP A 143 8.98 -4.75 6.05
CA TRP A 143 8.41 -5.93 6.67
C TRP A 143 6.94 -6.11 6.23
N LYS A 144 6.62 -7.28 5.69
CA LYS A 144 5.25 -7.63 5.27
C LYS A 144 4.51 -8.30 6.41
N PHE A 145 3.26 -7.89 6.66
CA PHE A 145 2.36 -8.62 7.56
C PHE A 145 2.15 -10.05 7.06
N PRO A 146 2.19 -11.05 7.97
CA PRO A 146 2.06 -12.46 7.60
C PRO A 146 0.61 -12.80 7.22
N ASP A 147 0.42 -13.71 6.26
CA ASP A 147 -0.92 -14.12 5.81
C ASP A 147 -1.73 -14.85 6.90
N SER A 148 -1.07 -15.38 7.94
CA SER A 148 -1.70 -16.21 8.97
C SER A 148 -2.04 -15.50 10.29
N ALA A 149 -1.55 -14.28 10.52
CA ALA A 149 -1.66 -13.59 11.80
C ALA A 149 -1.97 -12.09 11.68
N SER A 150 -2.56 -11.67 10.56
CA SER A 150 -2.76 -10.25 10.22
C SER A 150 -4.20 -9.77 10.35
N ILE A 151 -5.11 -10.60 10.88
CA ILE A 151 -6.50 -10.21 11.07
C ILE A 151 -6.66 -9.56 12.44
N ILE A 152 -7.11 -8.30 12.44
CA ILE A 152 -7.44 -7.56 13.66
C ILE A 152 -8.96 -7.55 13.81
N SER A 153 -9.46 -8.12 14.89
CA SER A 153 -10.89 -8.12 15.21
C SER A 153 -11.43 -6.69 15.42
N PRO A 154 -12.76 -6.49 15.36
CA PRO A 154 -13.36 -5.18 15.67
C PRO A 154 -12.89 -4.63 17.01
N GLU A 155 -12.62 -3.31 17.07
CA GLU A 155 -12.24 -2.59 18.28
C GLU A 155 -11.06 -3.25 19.06
N SER A 156 -10.14 -3.89 18.31
CA SER A 156 -9.05 -4.68 18.88
C SER A 156 -7.69 -4.19 18.39
N HIS A 157 -6.65 -4.74 18.98
CA HIS A 157 -5.27 -4.38 18.72
C HIS A 157 -4.47 -5.59 18.22
N LEU A 158 -3.41 -5.33 17.49
CA LEU A 158 -2.38 -6.30 17.08
C LEU A 158 -1.02 -5.77 17.49
N LEU A 159 -0.30 -6.54 18.31
CA LEU A 159 1.06 -6.23 18.71
C LEU A 159 2.06 -6.86 17.74
N ILE A 160 3.05 -6.08 17.34
CA ILE A 160 4.17 -6.49 16.49
C ILE A 160 5.47 -6.24 17.25
N TRP A 161 6.30 -7.27 17.45
CA TRP A 161 7.63 -7.16 18.01
C TRP A 161 8.60 -6.62 16.98
N CYS A 162 9.30 -5.54 17.32
CA CYS A 162 10.29 -4.89 16.46
C CYS A 162 11.69 -5.21 16.99
N ASP A 163 12.11 -6.46 16.83
CA ASP A 163 13.30 -7.04 17.44
C ASP A 163 14.37 -7.50 16.45
N ASN A 164 14.06 -7.42 15.13
CA ASN A 164 14.90 -7.95 14.05
C ASN A 164 15.14 -9.47 14.14
N ASN A 165 14.20 -10.21 14.71
CA ASN A 165 14.31 -11.66 14.95
C ASN A 165 13.09 -12.44 14.39
N VAL A 166 12.93 -12.42 13.08
CA VAL A 166 11.79 -13.06 12.37
C VAL A 166 11.70 -14.58 12.59
N GLU A 167 12.73 -15.20 13.12
CA GLU A 167 12.73 -16.64 13.45
C GLU A 167 11.89 -16.96 14.69
N GLN A 168 11.60 -15.97 15.53
CA GLN A 168 10.80 -16.15 16.74
C GLN A 168 9.30 -16.24 16.43
N GLY A 169 8.82 -15.69 15.32
CA GLY A 169 7.41 -15.84 14.97
C GLY A 169 6.92 -14.90 13.85
N PRO A 170 5.68 -15.09 13.45
CA PRO A 170 5.13 -14.32 12.33
C PRO A 170 4.92 -12.82 12.63
N LEU A 171 4.82 -12.44 13.90
CA LEU A 171 4.65 -11.05 14.34
C LEU A 171 5.95 -10.41 14.85
N HIS A 172 7.11 -10.96 14.47
CA HIS A 172 8.43 -10.40 14.73
C HIS A 172 8.96 -9.73 13.47
N ALA A 173 9.10 -8.40 13.52
CA ALA A 173 9.55 -7.60 12.39
C ALA A 173 11.07 -7.69 12.20
N ASN A 174 11.52 -7.49 10.95
CA ASN A 174 12.94 -7.53 10.56
C ASN A 174 13.68 -6.21 10.81
N PHE A 175 13.26 -5.44 11.81
CA PHE A 175 13.90 -4.18 12.23
C PHE A 175 13.68 -3.91 13.72
N LYS A 176 14.44 -2.97 14.28
CA LYS A 176 14.28 -2.45 15.64
C LYS A 176 13.90 -0.99 15.60
N LEU A 177 13.17 -0.52 16.62
CA LEU A 177 12.84 0.88 16.74
C LEU A 177 14.04 1.69 17.26
N SER A 178 14.22 2.91 16.75
CA SER A 178 15.27 3.80 17.19
C SER A 178 14.86 4.55 18.46
N SER A 179 15.62 4.39 19.54
CA SER A 179 15.42 5.16 20.78
C SER A 179 15.60 6.67 20.58
N SER A 180 16.33 7.10 19.56
CA SER A 180 16.49 8.53 19.24
C SER A 180 15.30 9.12 18.49
N GLY A 181 14.37 8.30 18.10
CA GLY A 181 13.21 8.67 17.28
C GLY A 181 13.43 8.45 15.80
N GLU A 182 12.34 8.21 15.11
CA GLU A 182 12.30 7.95 13.66
C GLU A 182 10.90 8.12 13.09
N THR A 183 10.72 7.77 11.84
CA THR A 183 9.42 7.69 11.17
C THR A 183 9.03 6.23 11.04
N LEU A 184 7.82 5.87 11.51
CA LEU A 184 7.22 4.57 11.31
C LEU A 184 6.04 4.71 10.35
N ILE A 185 5.95 3.82 9.37
CA ILE A 185 4.99 3.88 8.27
C ILE A 185 4.28 2.54 8.13
N LEU A 186 2.96 2.58 8.14
CA LEU A 186 2.10 1.48 7.77
C LEU A 186 1.62 1.71 6.34
N SER A 187 1.90 0.79 5.43
CA SER A 187 1.58 0.94 4.01
C SER A 187 0.87 -0.29 3.44
N LYS A 188 0.29 -0.16 2.26
CA LYS A 188 -0.37 -1.22 1.48
C LYS A 188 0.08 -1.14 0.01
N ASN A 189 -0.32 -2.12 -0.80
CA ASN A 189 -0.07 -2.14 -2.24
C ASN A 189 1.42 -1.96 -2.59
N ASN A 190 2.29 -2.82 -2.03
CA ASN A 190 3.75 -2.75 -2.24
C ASN A 190 4.36 -1.38 -1.88
N GLY A 191 3.81 -0.70 -0.87
CA GLY A 191 4.30 0.59 -0.40
C GLY A 191 3.73 1.82 -1.10
N PHE A 192 2.83 1.63 -2.09
CA PHE A 192 2.25 2.77 -2.81
C PHE A 192 1.21 3.54 -2.01
N THR A 193 0.60 2.91 -1.02
CA THR A 193 -0.46 3.52 -0.22
C THR A 193 -0.05 3.58 1.24
N ILE A 194 0.09 4.77 1.80
CA ILE A 194 0.33 4.95 3.24
C ILE A 194 -1.01 4.91 3.96
N ILE A 195 -1.20 3.91 4.82
CA ILE A 195 -2.38 3.76 5.68
C ILE A 195 -2.27 4.70 6.88
N ASP A 196 -1.11 4.67 7.52
CA ASP A 196 -0.82 5.55 8.66
C ASP A 196 0.68 5.82 8.76
N LYS A 197 1.04 6.94 9.38
CA LYS A 197 2.42 7.36 9.55
C LYS A 197 2.57 8.15 10.83
N ILE A 198 3.53 7.77 11.64
CA ILE A 198 3.91 8.54 12.81
C ILE A 198 5.39 8.94 12.76
N ILE A 199 5.70 10.08 13.34
CA ILE A 199 7.07 10.54 13.62
C ILE A 199 7.19 10.67 15.11
N PHE A 200 8.09 9.92 15.71
CA PHE A 200 8.34 10.00 17.15
C PHE A 200 9.77 10.48 17.42
N GLY A 201 9.95 11.12 18.54
CA GLY A 201 11.25 11.64 18.99
C GLY A 201 11.93 10.71 19.97
N LEU A 202 12.91 11.26 20.69
CA LEU A 202 13.67 10.57 21.72
C LEU A 202 12.74 9.85 22.71
N GLN A 203 12.97 8.57 22.89
CA GLN A 203 12.25 7.73 23.84
C GLN A 203 13.05 7.55 25.13
N SER A 204 12.35 7.33 26.22
CA SER A 204 12.94 6.90 27.50
C SER A 204 12.53 5.45 27.77
N SER A 205 13.34 4.73 28.52
CA SER A 205 12.97 3.41 29.04
C SER A 205 11.68 3.52 29.88
N ASP A 206 10.84 2.51 29.81
CA ASP A 206 9.67 2.25 30.66
C ASP A 206 10.05 2.05 32.13
#